data_e1925b2d744a9e83755a1366931ead48
#
_entry.id   e1925b2d744a9e83755a1366931ead48
#
_cell.length_a   1.000
_cell.length_b   1.000
_cell.length_c   1.000
_cell.angle_alpha   90.00
_cell.angle_beta   90.00
_cell.angle_gamma   90.00
#
_symmetry.space_group_name_H-M   'P 1'
#
loop_
_entity.id
_entity.type
_entity.pdbx_description
1 polymer ?
#
loop_
_entity_poly.entity_id
_entity_poly.type
_entity_poly.pdbx_seq_one_letter_code
_entity_poly.pdbx_strand_id
1 'polypeptide(L)'
;MRYLMPAVAAAAALTIGPAPAAAQSQRHDHERRSSHVSLHLSTHTVLAGNGLAVRGKVRPSGRHRVKLVFRGPDRGVRGVTTRADGTFALRWRPERTGNYAVRAYGLHDRQVRGSRSAKRKLTAYRLAGASYYGPGIFGNGVACGGTLLPGTMGVANKTLPCGTKVKLRYHGRTVTVPVIDRGPYVAGRDYDLTEAVKEKLGFPGVGTVMATR
;
A
#
# COMPACT_ATOMS: atom_id res chain seq x y z
N MET A 1 49.33 58.29 -62.58
CA MET A 1 49.76 57.02 -61.92
C MET A 1 48.88 56.77 -60.71
N ARG A 2 47.98 55.81 -60.84
CA ARG A 2 47.07 55.37 -59.73
C ARG A 2 47.49 53.98 -59.31
N TYR A 3 47.93 53.83 -58.07
CA TYR A 3 48.21 52.56 -57.48
C TYR A 3 46.94 51.94 -56.93
N LEU A 4 46.55 50.79 -57.46
CA LEU A 4 45.51 49.95 -56.85
C LEU A 4 46.18 49.09 -55.76
N MET A 5 45.61 49.11 -54.56
CA MET A 5 45.93 48.13 -53.50
C MET A 5 44.93 47.01 -53.57
N PRO A 6 45.34 45.73 -53.39
CA PRO A 6 44.38 44.64 -53.30
C PRO A 6 43.86 44.51 -51.85
N ALA A 7 42.56 44.25 -51.76
CA ALA A 7 41.88 43.96 -50.49
C ALA A 7 42.16 42.48 -50.07
N VAL A 8 42.69 42.32 -48.88
CA VAL A 8 42.88 40.99 -48.24
C VAL A 8 41.57 40.63 -47.54
N ALA A 9 40.91 39.61 -48.02
CA ALA A 9 39.74 39.03 -47.36
C ALA A 9 40.19 38.08 -46.22
N ALA A 10 39.92 38.44 -44.96
CA ALA A 10 40.18 37.56 -43.82
C ALA A 10 38.99 36.58 -43.67
N ALA A 11 39.23 35.30 -43.93
CA ALA A 11 38.29 34.23 -43.65
C ALA A 11 38.29 33.92 -42.14
N ALA A 12 37.20 34.27 -41.43
CA ALA A 12 37.01 33.87 -40.05
C ALA A 12 36.56 32.41 -39.99
N ALA A 13 37.45 31.53 -39.54
CA ALA A 13 37.13 30.14 -39.25
C ALA A 13 36.33 30.09 -37.93
N LEU A 14 35.04 29.78 -37.99
CA LEU A 14 34.24 29.44 -36.80
C LEU A 14 34.68 28.07 -36.27
N THR A 15 35.42 28.04 -35.21
CA THR A 15 35.67 26.81 -34.43
C THR A 15 34.44 26.48 -33.61
N ILE A 16 33.70 25.46 -34.03
CA ILE A 16 32.62 24.88 -33.21
C ILE A 16 33.30 24.04 -32.10
N GLY A 17 33.45 24.64 -30.94
CA GLY A 17 33.94 23.93 -29.76
C GLY A 17 32.94 22.84 -29.30
N PRO A 18 33.41 21.79 -28.60
CA PRO A 18 32.52 20.76 -28.11
C PRO A 18 31.49 21.34 -27.16
N ALA A 19 30.22 21.00 -27.36
CA ALA A 19 29.12 21.45 -26.51
C ALA A 19 29.40 21.00 -25.05
N PRO A 20 29.07 21.86 -24.06
CA PRO A 20 29.32 21.54 -22.64
C PRO A 20 28.61 20.25 -22.22
N ALA A 21 29.26 19.46 -21.38
CA ALA A 21 28.80 18.14 -20.93
C ALA A 21 27.36 18.12 -20.37
N ALA A 22 26.92 19.24 -19.80
CA ALA A 22 25.53 19.44 -19.34
C ALA A 22 24.49 19.39 -20.48
N ALA A 23 24.82 19.89 -21.67
CA ALA A 23 23.92 19.85 -22.83
C ALA A 23 23.85 18.44 -23.44
N GLN A 24 24.89 17.64 -23.30
CA GLN A 24 24.88 16.23 -23.71
C GLN A 24 24.04 15.37 -22.77
N SER A 25 24.11 15.62 -21.47
CA SER A 25 23.26 14.93 -20.46
C SER A 25 21.77 15.18 -20.70
N GLN A 26 21.37 16.41 -21.03
CA GLN A 26 19.97 16.76 -21.32
C GLN A 26 19.47 16.13 -22.63
N ARG A 27 20.32 15.96 -23.63
CA ARG A 27 19.94 15.28 -24.88
C ARG A 27 19.66 13.79 -24.68
N HIS A 28 20.45 13.11 -23.85
CA HIS A 28 20.21 11.71 -23.52
C HIS A 28 18.92 11.46 -22.74
N ASP A 29 18.44 12.44 -21.95
CA ASP A 29 17.18 12.31 -21.24
C ASP A 29 15.95 12.50 -22.15
N HIS A 30 16.06 13.24 -23.25
CA HIS A 30 14.97 13.40 -24.20
C HIS A 30 14.70 12.16 -25.07
N GLU A 31 15.70 11.30 -25.26
CA GLU A 31 15.56 10.09 -26.10
C GLU A 31 14.91 8.90 -25.33
N ARG A 32 14.87 8.95 -24.00
CA ARG A 32 14.26 7.85 -23.21
C ARG A 32 12.74 7.89 -23.33
N ARG A 33 12.16 6.78 -23.73
CA ARG A 33 10.70 6.62 -23.81
C ARG A 33 10.06 6.73 -22.43
N SER A 34 8.87 7.34 -22.35
CA SER A 34 8.08 7.34 -21.14
C SER A 34 7.68 5.90 -20.80
N SER A 35 7.74 5.53 -19.52
CA SER A 35 7.28 4.23 -19.08
C SER A 35 6.02 4.33 -18.25
N HIS A 36 5.27 3.24 -18.21
CA HIS A 36 4.11 3.08 -17.34
C HIS A 36 4.20 1.75 -16.61
N VAL A 37 4.02 1.76 -15.28
CA VAL A 37 3.97 0.54 -14.49
C VAL A 37 2.58 0.35 -13.87
N SER A 38 1.97 -0.81 -14.12
CA SER A 38 0.74 -1.26 -13.47
C SER A 38 1.05 -2.20 -12.31
N LEU A 39 0.13 -2.28 -11.34
CA LEU A 39 0.24 -3.15 -10.16
C LEU A 39 -1.13 -3.71 -9.79
N HIS A 40 -1.20 -5.02 -9.58
CA HIS A 40 -2.38 -5.75 -9.15
C HIS A 40 -2.03 -6.68 -7.98
N LEU A 41 -2.94 -6.79 -7.03
CA LEU A 41 -2.90 -7.76 -5.95
C LEU A 41 -3.99 -8.79 -6.20
N SER A 42 -3.71 -10.08 -5.98
CA SER A 42 -4.72 -11.15 -6.14
C SER A 42 -5.88 -11.02 -5.15
N THR A 43 -5.65 -10.33 -4.03
CA THR A 43 -6.68 -10.02 -3.03
C THR A 43 -6.32 -8.75 -2.28
N HIS A 44 -7.34 -8.09 -1.73
CA HIS A 44 -7.17 -6.94 -0.81
C HIS A 44 -7.36 -7.33 0.67
N THR A 45 -7.63 -8.61 0.93
CA THR A 45 -7.85 -9.18 2.27
C THR A 45 -7.11 -10.51 2.35
N VAL A 46 -6.28 -10.68 3.39
CA VAL A 46 -5.48 -11.89 3.59
C VAL A 46 -5.34 -12.17 5.09
N LEU A 47 -5.19 -13.44 5.48
CA LEU A 47 -4.72 -13.76 6.82
C LEU A 47 -3.21 -13.55 6.90
N ALA A 48 -2.72 -12.98 8.00
CA ALA A 48 -1.30 -12.90 8.28
C ALA A 48 -0.68 -14.31 8.21
N GLY A 49 0.51 -14.43 7.65
CA GLY A 49 1.12 -15.72 7.35
C GLY A 49 0.70 -16.34 6.01
N ASN A 50 -0.39 -15.88 5.37
CA ASN A 50 -0.81 -16.39 4.06
C ASN A 50 -0.26 -15.55 2.92
N GLY A 51 0.16 -16.22 1.85
CA GLY A 51 0.72 -15.57 0.66
C GLY A 51 -0.33 -15.08 -0.32
N LEU A 52 -0.06 -13.93 -0.95
CA LEU A 52 -0.83 -13.42 -2.07
C LEU A 52 0.07 -13.14 -3.28
N ALA A 53 -0.51 -13.17 -4.49
CA ALA A 53 0.23 -12.81 -5.69
C ALA A 53 0.21 -11.29 -5.91
N VAL A 54 1.39 -10.74 -6.17
CA VAL A 54 1.62 -9.36 -6.59
C VAL A 54 2.07 -9.41 -8.04
N ARG A 55 1.29 -8.85 -8.97
CA ARG A 55 1.53 -8.91 -10.40
C ARG A 55 1.53 -7.51 -10.99
N GLY A 56 2.19 -7.34 -12.11
CA GLY A 56 2.16 -6.08 -12.84
C GLY A 56 2.81 -6.16 -14.20
N LYS A 57 2.79 -5.02 -14.89
CA LYS A 57 3.39 -4.88 -16.22
C LYS A 57 4.03 -3.51 -16.34
N VAL A 58 5.20 -3.47 -16.96
CA VAL A 58 5.87 -2.25 -17.41
C VAL A 58 5.65 -2.10 -18.91
N ARG A 59 5.40 -0.90 -19.37
CA ARG A 59 5.34 -0.54 -20.79
C ARG A 59 6.36 0.56 -21.08
N PRO A 60 7.03 0.55 -22.24
CA PRO A 60 7.01 -0.46 -23.28
C PRO A 60 7.46 -1.82 -22.74
N SER A 61 7.13 -2.91 -23.45
CA SER A 61 7.55 -4.27 -23.11
C SER A 61 9.06 -4.40 -23.18
N GLY A 62 9.63 -5.34 -22.42
CA GLY A 62 11.06 -5.55 -22.30
C GLY A 62 11.45 -5.99 -20.90
N ARG A 63 12.73 -6.27 -20.72
CA ARG A 63 13.32 -6.61 -19.42
C ARG A 63 13.67 -5.33 -18.66
N HIS A 64 12.84 -4.96 -17.68
CA HIS A 64 13.00 -3.78 -16.82
C HIS A 64 13.17 -4.20 -15.37
N ARG A 65 13.96 -3.47 -14.61
CA ARG A 65 14.04 -3.64 -13.16
C ARG A 65 12.88 -2.90 -12.50
N VAL A 66 12.18 -3.60 -11.61
CA VAL A 66 11.06 -3.06 -10.84
C VAL A 66 11.36 -3.21 -9.35
N LYS A 67 11.15 -2.14 -8.60
CA LYS A 67 11.22 -2.11 -7.15
C LYS A 67 9.81 -2.09 -6.58
N LEU A 68 9.45 -3.14 -5.82
CA LEU A 68 8.20 -3.22 -5.07
C LEU A 68 8.44 -2.73 -3.65
N VAL A 69 7.66 -1.75 -3.21
CA VAL A 69 7.75 -1.17 -1.86
C VAL A 69 6.49 -1.53 -1.10
N PHE A 70 6.67 -2.23 0.01
CA PHE A 70 5.63 -2.60 0.96
C PHE A 70 5.71 -1.66 2.16
N ARG A 71 4.62 -1.00 2.51
CA ARG A 71 4.48 -0.13 3.69
C ARG A 71 3.38 -0.69 4.57
N GLY A 72 3.61 -0.74 5.87
CA GLY A 72 2.70 -1.29 6.86
C GLY A 72 3.47 -1.85 8.05
N PRO A 73 2.87 -2.74 8.84
CA PRO A 73 3.54 -3.40 9.96
C PRO A 73 4.84 -4.12 9.56
N ASP A 74 4.83 -4.83 8.41
CA ASP A 74 6.02 -5.42 7.81
C ASP A 74 6.46 -4.56 6.64
N ARG A 75 7.42 -3.69 6.88
CA ARG A 75 8.02 -2.86 5.83
C ARG A 75 9.00 -3.71 5.02
N GLY A 76 9.05 -3.46 3.72
CA GLY A 76 10.00 -4.18 2.89
C GLY A 76 10.12 -3.63 1.48
N VAL A 77 11.22 -4.00 0.86
CA VAL A 77 11.49 -3.73 -0.54
C VAL A 77 11.87 -5.04 -1.22
N ARG A 78 11.35 -5.27 -2.41
CA ARG A 78 11.70 -6.41 -3.25
C ARG A 78 12.00 -5.94 -4.66
N GLY A 79 13.11 -6.38 -5.21
CA GLY A 79 13.46 -6.20 -6.61
C GLY A 79 12.93 -7.37 -7.44
N VAL A 80 12.39 -7.07 -8.60
CA VAL A 80 12.03 -8.07 -9.62
C VAL A 80 12.43 -7.55 -11.00
N THR A 81 12.73 -8.47 -11.93
CA THR A 81 12.94 -8.14 -13.34
C THR A 81 11.73 -8.62 -14.13
N THR A 82 11.21 -7.80 -15.03
CA THR A 82 10.11 -8.18 -15.91
C THR A 82 10.55 -9.25 -16.90
N ARG A 83 9.58 -10.02 -17.38
CA ARG A 83 9.77 -10.88 -18.56
C ARG A 83 9.90 -10.03 -19.82
N ALA A 84 10.18 -10.66 -20.96
CA ALA A 84 10.30 -9.97 -22.25
C ALA A 84 9.01 -9.24 -22.67
N ASP A 85 7.86 -9.75 -22.26
CA ASP A 85 6.54 -9.11 -22.48
C ASP A 85 6.24 -7.94 -21.53
N GLY A 86 7.19 -7.60 -20.64
CA GLY A 86 7.07 -6.54 -19.64
C GLY A 86 6.35 -6.96 -18.36
N THR A 87 5.88 -8.20 -18.21
CA THR A 87 5.18 -8.65 -17.02
C THR A 87 6.11 -9.03 -15.89
N PHE A 88 5.64 -8.87 -14.63
CA PHE A 88 6.31 -9.39 -13.44
C PHE A 88 5.29 -10.01 -12.48
N ALA A 89 5.76 -10.96 -11.68
CA ALA A 89 4.99 -11.58 -10.62
C ALA A 89 5.88 -11.91 -9.43
N LEU A 90 5.33 -11.76 -8.24
CA LEU A 90 5.96 -12.08 -6.97
C LEU A 90 4.88 -12.64 -6.04
N ARG A 91 5.22 -13.65 -5.23
CA ARG A 91 4.42 -14.05 -4.08
C ARG A 91 4.93 -13.30 -2.84
N TRP A 92 4.01 -12.62 -2.13
CA TRP A 92 4.32 -11.91 -0.91
C TRP A 92 3.43 -12.40 0.23
N ARG A 93 3.99 -12.44 1.45
CA ARG A 93 3.32 -12.89 2.66
C ARG A 93 3.48 -11.81 3.72
N PRO A 94 2.41 -11.16 4.19
CA PRO A 94 2.46 -10.33 5.38
C PRO A 94 2.49 -11.23 6.63
N GLU A 95 3.47 -11.05 7.48
CA GLU A 95 3.60 -11.85 8.73
C GLU A 95 2.78 -11.22 9.88
N ARG A 96 2.57 -9.92 9.84
CA ARG A 96 1.85 -9.18 10.88
C ARG A 96 0.50 -8.68 10.36
N THR A 97 -0.47 -8.62 11.28
CA THR A 97 -1.78 -8.03 10.99
C THR A 97 -1.70 -6.53 10.81
N GLY A 98 -2.65 -5.94 10.07
CA GLY A 98 -2.78 -4.51 9.88
C GLY A 98 -2.98 -4.08 8.43
N ASN A 99 -2.94 -2.77 8.21
CA ASN A 99 -3.12 -2.18 6.89
C ASN A 99 -1.78 -2.05 6.18
N TYR A 100 -1.77 -2.42 4.91
CA TYR A 100 -0.62 -2.34 4.04
C TYR A 100 -0.90 -1.50 2.80
N ALA A 101 0.15 -0.90 2.28
CA ALA A 101 0.15 -0.24 0.98
C ALA A 101 1.33 -0.76 0.16
N VAL A 102 1.06 -1.15 -1.08
CA VAL A 102 2.07 -1.65 -2.03
C VAL A 102 2.14 -0.71 -3.21
N ARG A 103 3.35 -0.42 -3.67
CA ARG A 103 3.62 0.35 -4.89
C ARG A 103 4.79 -0.25 -5.65
N ALA A 104 4.65 -0.30 -6.95
CA ALA A 104 5.73 -0.67 -7.86
C ALA A 104 6.38 0.60 -8.44
N TYR A 105 7.69 0.57 -8.58
CA TYR A 105 8.51 1.57 -9.24
C TYR A 105 9.27 0.86 -10.37
N GLY A 106 8.96 1.20 -11.61
CA GLY A 106 9.80 0.89 -12.74
C GLY A 106 11.04 1.77 -12.66
N LEU A 107 12.21 1.16 -12.53
CA LEU A 107 13.46 1.92 -12.44
C LEU A 107 13.83 2.43 -13.84
N HIS A 108 14.42 3.62 -13.89
CA HIS A 108 14.96 4.11 -15.15
C HIS A 108 16.11 3.21 -15.61
N ASP A 109 16.24 3.05 -16.91
CA ASP A 109 17.35 2.40 -17.58
C ASP A 109 17.74 3.18 -18.84
N ARG A 110 18.56 2.57 -19.71
CA ARG A 110 19.00 3.23 -20.96
C ARG A 110 17.86 3.49 -21.94
N GLN A 111 16.76 2.74 -21.85
CA GLN A 111 15.65 2.77 -22.80
C GLN A 111 14.43 3.56 -22.31
N VAL A 112 14.16 3.54 -20.98
CA VAL A 112 12.95 4.10 -20.42
C VAL A 112 13.23 5.00 -19.22
N ARG A 113 12.36 6.02 -19.06
CA ARG A 113 12.28 6.84 -17.84
C ARG A 113 11.61 6.04 -16.74
N GLY A 114 12.00 6.29 -15.48
CA GLY A 114 11.38 5.66 -14.32
C GLY A 114 9.90 6.06 -14.18
N SER A 115 9.10 5.13 -13.67
CA SER A 115 7.67 5.34 -13.41
C SER A 115 7.21 4.69 -12.12
N ARG A 116 6.01 5.05 -11.68
CA ARG A 116 5.41 4.47 -10.47
C ARG A 116 3.96 4.06 -10.70
N SER A 117 3.56 2.93 -10.10
CA SER A 117 2.17 2.48 -10.14
C SER A 117 1.26 3.31 -9.23
N ALA A 118 -0.05 3.19 -9.42
CA ALA A 118 -1.02 3.50 -8.37
C ALA A 118 -0.69 2.71 -7.10
N LYS A 119 -1.00 3.28 -5.95
CA LYS A 119 -0.89 2.60 -4.65
C LYS A 119 -2.02 1.59 -4.52
N ARG A 120 -1.68 0.33 -4.17
CA ARG A 120 -2.64 -0.70 -3.82
C ARG A 120 -2.66 -0.90 -2.32
N LYS A 121 -3.85 -0.97 -1.73
CA LYS A 121 -4.04 -1.19 -0.30
C LYS A 121 -4.52 -2.62 -0.09
N LEU A 122 -4.10 -3.23 1.01
CA LEU A 122 -4.65 -4.48 1.51
C LEU A 122 -4.65 -4.48 3.05
N THR A 123 -5.44 -5.36 3.64
CA THR A 123 -5.46 -5.57 5.07
C THR A 123 -5.15 -7.04 5.37
N ALA A 124 -4.15 -7.25 6.22
CA ALA A 124 -3.85 -8.55 6.79
C ALA A 124 -4.56 -8.68 8.15
N TYR A 125 -5.24 -9.79 8.34
CA TYR A 125 -6.03 -10.11 9.52
C TYR A 125 -5.49 -11.35 10.22
N ARG A 126 -5.91 -11.58 11.46
CA ARG A 126 -5.92 -12.89 12.13
C ARG A 126 -7.35 -13.32 12.36
N LEU A 127 -7.55 -14.60 12.62
CA LEU A 127 -8.80 -15.09 13.17
C LEU A 127 -8.86 -14.74 14.66
N ALA A 128 -10.03 -14.38 15.14
CA ALA A 128 -10.27 -13.96 16.53
C ALA A 128 -11.62 -14.47 16.99
N GLY A 129 -11.67 -15.11 18.16
CA GLY A 129 -12.92 -15.47 18.80
C GLY A 129 -13.68 -14.22 19.23
N ALA A 130 -14.98 -14.19 18.97
CA ALA A 130 -15.81 -13.03 19.28
C ALA A 130 -17.17 -13.45 19.86
N SER A 131 -17.69 -12.62 20.76
CA SER A 131 -19.07 -12.58 21.22
C SER A 131 -19.61 -11.17 21.11
N TYR A 132 -20.77 -10.88 21.69
CA TYR A 132 -21.33 -9.55 21.75
C TYR A 132 -21.99 -9.28 23.10
N TYR A 133 -22.20 -8.01 23.39
CA TYR A 133 -22.88 -7.53 24.59
C TYR A 133 -23.70 -6.27 24.25
N GLY A 134 -24.66 -5.99 25.09
CA GLY A 134 -25.52 -4.80 24.89
C GLY A 134 -26.90 -4.96 25.54
N PRO A 135 -27.79 -5.82 24.99
CA PRO A 135 -29.09 -6.00 25.56
C PRO A 135 -29.02 -6.36 27.06
N GLY A 136 -29.86 -5.66 27.88
CA GLY A 136 -29.89 -5.85 29.32
C GLY A 136 -28.87 -5.06 30.13
N ILE A 137 -27.87 -4.41 29.47
CA ILE A 137 -26.85 -3.60 30.16
C ILE A 137 -26.70 -2.19 29.54
N PHE A 138 -27.61 -1.79 28.67
CA PHE A 138 -27.63 -0.42 28.18
C PHE A 138 -27.84 0.56 29.32
N GLY A 139 -27.17 1.70 29.26
CA GLY A 139 -27.15 2.70 30.35
C GLY A 139 -25.98 2.54 31.30
N ASN A 140 -25.30 1.38 31.32
CA ASN A 140 -24.14 1.17 32.18
C ASN A 140 -22.86 1.85 31.60
N GLY A 141 -21.94 2.19 32.50
CA GLY A 141 -20.63 2.68 32.15
C GLY A 141 -19.78 1.59 31.48
N VAL A 142 -18.84 1.97 30.60
CA VAL A 142 -17.82 1.09 30.02
C VAL A 142 -16.44 1.44 30.57
N ALA A 143 -15.55 0.46 30.65
CA ALA A 143 -14.27 0.59 31.33
C ALA A 143 -13.34 1.69 30.76
N CYS A 144 -13.54 2.10 29.52
CA CYS A 144 -12.77 3.20 28.90
C CYS A 144 -13.45 4.57 29.03
N GLY A 145 -14.51 4.67 29.82
CA GLY A 145 -15.31 5.88 30.03
C GLY A 145 -16.47 6.01 29.06
N GLY A 146 -17.52 6.68 29.51
CA GLY A 146 -18.77 6.84 28.79
C GLY A 146 -19.80 5.76 29.12
N THR A 147 -20.93 5.81 28.43
CA THR A 147 -22.11 4.96 28.67
C THR A 147 -22.39 4.10 27.45
N LEU A 148 -22.71 2.83 27.67
CA LEU A 148 -23.12 1.91 26.61
C LEU A 148 -24.55 2.22 26.18
N LEU A 149 -24.75 2.63 24.95
CA LEU A 149 -26.04 2.87 24.32
C LEU A 149 -26.30 1.89 23.18
N PRO A 150 -27.53 1.67 22.72
CA PRO A 150 -27.83 0.74 21.62
C PRO A 150 -27.02 1.02 20.33
N GLY A 151 -26.77 2.31 20.00
CA GLY A 151 -25.97 2.72 18.84
C GLY A 151 -24.47 2.78 19.07
N THR A 152 -23.96 2.41 20.25
CA THR A 152 -22.53 2.51 20.57
C THR A 152 -21.69 1.58 19.69
N MET A 153 -20.73 2.16 18.96
CA MET A 153 -19.84 1.45 18.05
C MET A 153 -18.48 1.21 18.71
N GLY A 154 -18.27 0.01 19.27
CA GLY A 154 -17.02 -0.34 19.97
C GLY A 154 -16.86 -1.83 20.17
N VAL A 155 -15.75 -2.18 20.79
CA VAL A 155 -15.45 -3.55 21.25
C VAL A 155 -14.86 -3.53 22.65
N ALA A 156 -15.11 -4.58 23.42
CA ALA A 156 -14.30 -4.91 24.59
C ALA A 156 -13.10 -5.74 24.17
N ASN A 157 -11.96 -5.48 24.82
CA ASN A 157 -10.73 -6.28 24.69
C ASN A 157 -9.94 -6.23 26.00
N LYS A 158 -9.32 -7.36 26.36
CA LYS A 158 -8.62 -7.50 27.65
C LYS A 158 -7.41 -6.57 27.79
N THR A 159 -6.59 -6.43 26.75
CA THR A 159 -5.23 -5.90 26.86
C THR A 159 -4.95 -4.69 25.98
N LEU A 160 -5.67 -4.52 24.86
CA LEU A 160 -5.45 -3.38 23.98
C LEU A 160 -5.82 -2.08 24.70
N PRO A 161 -5.00 -1.02 24.57
CA PRO A 161 -5.32 0.29 25.15
C PRO A 161 -6.70 0.80 24.70
N CYS A 162 -7.39 1.51 25.58
CA CYS A 162 -8.63 2.20 25.25
C CYS A 162 -8.45 3.11 24.03
N GLY A 163 -9.45 3.18 23.17
CA GLY A 163 -9.40 3.94 21.93
C GLY A 163 -8.65 3.27 20.79
N THR A 164 -7.93 2.15 21.02
CA THR A 164 -7.24 1.41 19.96
C THR A 164 -8.23 1.03 18.86
N LYS A 165 -7.94 1.44 17.62
CA LYS A 165 -8.79 1.09 16.47
C LYS A 165 -8.56 -0.34 16.03
N VAL A 166 -9.61 -1.14 16.06
CA VAL A 166 -9.64 -2.52 15.57
C VAL A 166 -10.50 -2.57 14.32
N LYS A 167 -9.96 -3.09 13.23
CA LYS A 167 -10.74 -3.39 12.04
C LYS A 167 -11.18 -4.84 12.10
N LEU A 168 -12.48 -5.05 12.09
CA LEU A 168 -13.13 -6.36 12.10
C LEU A 168 -13.74 -6.64 10.73
N ARG A 169 -13.73 -7.92 10.34
CA ARG A 169 -14.36 -8.38 9.11
C ARG A 169 -15.07 -9.71 9.33
N TYR A 170 -16.30 -9.81 8.85
CA TYR A 170 -17.12 -11.01 8.87
C TYR A 170 -17.92 -11.10 7.57
N HIS A 171 -17.89 -12.23 6.88
CA HIS A 171 -18.61 -12.48 5.62
C HIS A 171 -18.63 -11.30 4.62
N GLY A 172 -17.47 -10.70 4.37
CA GLY A 172 -17.34 -9.59 3.43
C GLY A 172 -17.59 -8.20 4.05
N ARG A 173 -18.38 -8.08 5.10
CA ARG A 173 -18.63 -6.82 5.80
C ARG A 173 -17.45 -6.43 6.67
N THR A 174 -17.19 -5.15 6.81
CA THR A 174 -16.03 -4.63 7.57
C THR A 174 -16.43 -3.40 8.36
N VAL A 175 -15.98 -3.34 9.61
CA VAL A 175 -16.08 -2.15 10.47
C VAL A 175 -14.71 -1.82 11.08
N THR A 176 -14.49 -0.57 11.45
CA THR A 176 -13.34 -0.14 12.25
C THR A 176 -13.86 0.60 13.45
N VAL A 177 -13.60 0.07 14.63
CA VAL A 177 -14.16 0.56 15.90
C VAL A 177 -13.08 0.69 16.96
N PRO A 178 -13.27 1.55 17.98
CA PRO A 178 -12.36 1.66 19.11
C PRO A 178 -12.58 0.50 20.12
N VAL A 179 -11.56 0.19 20.88
CA VAL A 179 -11.68 -0.51 22.15
C VAL A 179 -12.28 0.49 23.16
N ILE A 180 -13.44 0.16 23.71
CA ILE A 180 -14.17 1.01 24.65
C ILE A 180 -14.36 0.34 26.00
N ASP A 181 -14.11 -0.97 26.10
CA ASP A 181 -14.39 -1.72 27.31
C ASP A 181 -13.35 -2.82 27.56
N ARG A 182 -13.41 -3.47 28.72
CA ARG A 182 -12.58 -4.59 29.13
C ARG A 182 -13.34 -5.92 29.07
N GLY A 183 -12.64 -6.98 28.72
CA GLY A 183 -13.18 -8.31 28.44
C GLY A 183 -12.95 -8.72 27.00
N PRO A 184 -13.56 -9.82 26.52
CA PRO A 184 -14.30 -10.84 27.26
C PRO A 184 -13.38 -11.65 28.20
N TYR A 185 -13.91 -12.07 29.33
CA TYR A 185 -13.15 -12.91 30.28
C TYR A 185 -13.39 -14.42 30.06
N VAL A 186 -14.12 -14.77 29.02
CA VAL A 186 -14.35 -16.17 28.60
C VAL A 186 -13.16 -16.65 27.76
N ALA A 187 -12.69 -17.85 28.04
CA ALA A 187 -11.60 -18.48 27.29
C ALA A 187 -11.94 -18.60 25.78
N GLY A 188 -10.93 -18.42 24.92
CA GLY A 188 -11.10 -18.51 23.46
C GLY A 188 -11.77 -17.29 22.82
N ARG A 189 -12.20 -16.29 23.58
CA ARG A 189 -12.75 -15.04 23.06
C ARG A 189 -11.73 -13.90 23.16
N ASP A 190 -11.52 -13.21 22.07
CA ASP A 190 -10.62 -12.05 21.96
C ASP A 190 -11.38 -10.72 22.07
N TYR A 191 -12.61 -10.70 21.56
CA TYR A 191 -13.45 -9.49 21.49
C TYR A 191 -14.88 -9.76 21.92
N ASP A 192 -15.47 -8.81 22.65
CA ASP A 192 -16.90 -8.66 22.73
C ASP A 192 -17.33 -7.45 21.90
N LEU A 193 -18.19 -7.69 20.93
CA LEU A 193 -18.71 -6.65 20.05
C LEU A 193 -19.89 -5.95 20.75
N THR A 194 -20.00 -4.64 20.64
CA THR A 194 -21.26 -4.01 20.97
C THR A 194 -22.35 -4.50 20.01
N GLU A 195 -23.62 -4.45 20.41
CA GLU A 195 -24.74 -4.88 19.57
C GLU A 195 -24.73 -4.19 18.21
N ALA A 196 -24.54 -2.87 18.16
CA ALA A 196 -24.47 -2.13 16.91
C ALA A 196 -23.33 -2.61 15.97
N VAL A 197 -22.21 -3.07 16.52
CA VAL A 197 -21.12 -3.66 15.74
C VAL A 197 -21.50 -5.04 15.22
N LYS A 198 -22.11 -5.88 16.06
CA LYS A 198 -22.64 -7.20 15.69
C LYS A 198 -23.60 -7.07 14.52
N GLU A 199 -24.56 -6.18 14.60
CA GLU A 199 -25.56 -5.95 13.55
C GLU A 199 -24.92 -5.45 12.25
N LYS A 200 -24.04 -4.46 12.34
CA LYS A 200 -23.35 -3.90 11.17
C LYS A 200 -22.49 -4.93 10.44
N LEU A 201 -21.91 -5.87 11.16
CA LEU A 201 -21.17 -7.00 10.58
C LEU A 201 -22.10 -8.13 10.09
N GLY A 202 -23.34 -8.20 10.54
CA GLY A 202 -24.20 -9.37 10.38
C GLY A 202 -23.65 -10.59 11.12
N PHE A 203 -23.03 -10.36 12.28
CA PHE A 203 -22.42 -11.41 13.09
C PHE A 203 -23.50 -12.12 13.94
N PRO A 204 -23.50 -13.47 14.02
CA PRO A 204 -24.61 -14.20 14.64
C PRO A 204 -24.64 -14.07 16.18
N GLY A 205 -23.57 -13.59 16.80
CA GLY A 205 -23.49 -13.38 18.25
C GLY A 205 -22.28 -14.04 18.89
N VAL A 206 -21.96 -15.27 18.53
CA VAL A 206 -20.75 -15.99 18.97
C VAL A 206 -20.11 -16.66 17.75
N GLY A 207 -18.77 -16.61 17.66
CA GLY A 207 -18.04 -17.25 16.57
C GLY A 207 -16.69 -16.62 16.32
N THR A 208 -16.21 -16.75 15.09
CA THR A 208 -14.89 -16.24 14.68
C THR A 208 -15.05 -15.08 13.70
N VAL A 209 -14.33 -14.01 13.96
CA VAL A 209 -14.19 -12.85 13.05
C VAL A 209 -12.74 -12.72 12.59
N MET A 210 -12.50 -11.98 11.54
CA MET A 210 -11.16 -11.53 11.15
C MET A 210 -10.88 -10.19 11.82
N ALA A 211 -9.72 -10.04 12.48
CA ALA A 211 -9.33 -8.83 13.22
C ALA A 211 -7.91 -8.38 12.88
N THR A 212 -7.63 -7.08 12.98
CA THR A 212 -6.29 -6.50 12.71
C THR A 212 -5.42 -6.32 13.94
N ARG A 213 -5.90 -6.71 15.11
CA ARG A 213 -5.17 -6.63 16.39
C ARG A 213 -5.29 -7.95 17.13
#